data_03c7617f231a7639c8da124fde68868a
#
_entry.id   03c7617f231a7639c8da124fde68868a
#
_cell.length_a   1.000
_cell.length_b   1.000
_cell.length_c   1.000
_cell.angle_alpha   90.00
_cell.angle_beta   90.00
_cell.angle_gamma   90.00
#
_symmetry.space_group_name_H-M   'P 1'
#
loop_
_entity.id
_entity.type
_entity.pdbx_description
1 polymer ?
#
loop_
_entity_poly.entity_id
_entity_poly.type
_entity_poly.pdbx_seq_one_letter_code
_entity_poly.pdbx_strand_id
1 'polypeptide(L)'
;MSTQALHAAGNLRSIVNMLLAVMFFALMDAVLKTLSGHYQPLQIACLRGATALPLVLAWIQWRRGWHTLRQLRWSLHILRGCLGITMLALFTRGVSELPLSATYTLFFIAPMLITALSVPVLKERVPKAHWWAIAAGFGGVLVALRPSGEELQAGFVTVGGLAVLAAALCYAVAAVAGRLVSRTDSSESMILTMMVFMTVGGGLLAAPHWVPVSLEHAGLLLALAVTGFLGQLTINEAFRHGQASAVAPFEYTALAWGVGLDWLVWQTLPASHTWLGAAIIVGSGLYLVRREKRISEVHANAEHP
;
A
#
# COMPACT_ATOMS: atom_id res chain seq x y z
N MET A 1 -15.27 -13.36 25.29
CA MET A 1 -14.42 -12.22 24.84
C MET A 1 -15.30 -11.04 24.47
N SER A 2 -15.03 -9.86 25.04
CA SER A 2 -15.76 -8.65 24.67
C SER A 2 -15.49 -8.27 23.19
N THR A 3 -16.47 -7.62 22.56
CA THR A 3 -16.32 -7.17 21.15
C THR A 3 -15.08 -6.27 20.96
N GLN A 4 -14.69 -5.51 21.99
CA GLN A 4 -13.52 -4.64 21.95
C GLN A 4 -12.19 -5.41 21.99
N ALA A 5 -12.10 -6.49 22.79
CA ALA A 5 -10.90 -7.34 22.83
C ALA A 5 -10.67 -8.07 21.51
N LEU A 6 -11.75 -8.57 20.87
CA LEU A 6 -11.68 -9.18 19.54
C LEU A 6 -11.23 -8.17 18.48
N HIS A 7 -11.72 -6.92 18.55
CA HIS A 7 -11.29 -5.87 17.63
C HIS A 7 -9.82 -5.49 17.86
N ALA A 8 -9.36 -5.38 19.10
CA ALA A 8 -7.96 -5.02 19.39
C ALA A 8 -6.98 -6.12 18.96
N ALA A 9 -7.31 -7.40 19.22
CA ALA A 9 -6.50 -8.53 18.74
C ALA A 9 -6.47 -8.61 17.20
N GLY A 10 -7.60 -8.35 16.54
CA GLY A 10 -7.71 -8.23 15.09
C GLY A 10 -6.83 -7.09 14.56
N ASN A 11 -6.85 -5.93 15.19
CA ASN A 11 -6.04 -4.78 14.82
C ASN A 11 -4.54 -5.08 14.91
N LEU A 12 -4.06 -5.72 15.99
CA LEU A 12 -2.64 -6.07 16.12
C LEU A 12 -2.16 -6.99 15.01
N ARG A 13 -2.93 -8.05 14.68
CA ARG A 13 -2.62 -8.94 13.56
C ARG A 13 -2.58 -8.16 12.23
N SER A 14 -3.51 -7.24 12.05
CA SER A 14 -3.58 -6.39 10.86
C SER A 14 -2.41 -5.43 10.76
N ILE A 15 -1.97 -4.83 11.86
CA ILE A 15 -0.79 -3.97 11.93
C ILE A 15 0.47 -4.74 11.51
N VAL A 16 0.67 -5.96 12.03
CA VAL A 16 1.82 -6.79 11.63
C VAL A 16 1.77 -7.10 10.13
N ASN A 17 0.59 -7.48 9.61
CA ASN A 17 0.43 -7.71 8.17
C ASN A 17 0.65 -6.45 7.35
N MET A 18 0.25 -5.26 7.83
CA MET A 18 0.51 -3.99 7.15
C MET A 18 2.00 -3.66 7.13
N LEU A 19 2.71 -3.82 8.24
CA LEU A 19 4.16 -3.61 8.29
C LEU A 19 4.91 -4.55 7.34
N LEU A 20 4.52 -5.83 7.28
CA LEU A 20 5.06 -6.79 6.31
C LEU A 20 4.72 -6.40 4.87
N ALA A 21 3.48 -5.95 4.61
CA ALA A 21 3.07 -5.48 3.29
C ALA A 21 3.92 -4.32 2.81
N VAL A 22 4.10 -3.32 3.67
CA VAL A 22 4.91 -2.13 3.38
C VAL A 22 6.37 -2.50 3.15
N MET A 23 6.93 -3.43 3.94
CA MET A 23 8.27 -3.96 3.72
C MET A 23 8.41 -4.64 2.35
N PHE A 24 7.48 -5.55 2.00
CA PHE A 24 7.52 -6.23 0.71
C PHE A 24 7.33 -5.27 -0.46
N PHE A 25 6.47 -4.26 -0.31
CA PHE A 25 6.31 -3.23 -1.33
C PHE A 25 7.55 -2.34 -1.44
N ALA A 26 8.21 -2.00 -0.35
CA ALA A 26 9.47 -1.26 -0.40
C ALA A 26 10.58 -2.06 -1.13
N LEU A 27 10.69 -3.36 -0.85
CA LEU A 27 11.59 -4.25 -1.60
C LEU A 27 11.21 -4.32 -3.08
N MET A 28 9.92 -4.41 -3.38
CA MET A 28 9.41 -4.36 -4.74
C MET A 28 9.76 -3.04 -5.43
N ASP A 29 9.63 -1.90 -4.72
CA ASP A 29 9.94 -0.57 -5.27
C ASP A 29 11.43 -0.42 -5.59
N ALA A 30 12.34 -1.05 -4.83
CA ALA A 30 13.75 -1.13 -5.17
C ALA A 30 13.97 -1.88 -6.50
N VAL A 31 13.26 -2.99 -6.71
CA VAL A 31 13.27 -3.71 -8.00
C VAL A 31 12.67 -2.87 -9.12
N LEU A 32 11.55 -2.20 -8.85
CA LEU A 32 10.90 -1.28 -9.80
C LEU A 32 11.84 -0.15 -10.23
N LYS A 33 12.55 0.46 -9.27
CA LYS A 33 13.54 1.52 -9.55
C LYS A 33 14.62 1.04 -10.51
N THR A 34 15.09 -0.19 -10.35
CA THR A 34 16.07 -0.78 -11.27
C THR A 34 15.47 -1.05 -12.65
N LEU A 35 14.26 -1.62 -12.71
CA LEU A 35 13.57 -1.94 -13.97
C LEU A 35 13.10 -0.69 -14.74
N SER A 36 12.84 0.44 -14.05
CA SER A 36 12.37 1.68 -14.68
C SER A 36 13.39 2.32 -15.62
N GLY A 37 14.67 1.96 -15.52
CA GLY A 37 15.69 2.32 -16.51
C GLY A 37 15.56 1.61 -17.85
N HIS A 38 14.76 0.54 -17.92
CA HIS A 38 14.63 -0.33 -19.12
C HIS A 38 13.21 -0.41 -19.64
N TYR A 39 12.20 -0.28 -18.79
CA TYR A 39 10.79 -0.48 -19.13
C TYR A 39 9.91 0.66 -18.65
N GLN A 40 8.82 0.90 -19.37
CA GLN A 40 7.83 1.91 -18.96
C GLN A 40 7.02 1.47 -17.74
N PRO A 41 6.53 2.41 -16.91
CA PRO A 41 5.76 2.10 -15.70
C PRO A 41 4.56 1.19 -15.93
N LEU A 42 3.79 1.40 -17.00
CA LEU A 42 2.62 0.56 -17.34
C LEU A 42 3.03 -0.85 -17.78
N GLN A 43 4.16 -0.98 -18.52
CA GLN A 43 4.73 -2.28 -18.85
C GLN A 43 5.21 -3.01 -17.60
N ILE A 44 5.86 -2.33 -16.67
CA ILE A 44 6.28 -2.90 -15.38
C ILE A 44 5.06 -3.39 -14.59
N ALA A 45 3.95 -2.64 -14.59
CA ALA A 45 2.71 -3.08 -13.95
C ALA A 45 2.17 -4.37 -14.58
N CYS A 46 2.18 -4.47 -15.93
CA CYS A 46 1.84 -5.70 -16.63
C CYS A 46 2.77 -6.86 -16.23
N LEU A 47 4.09 -6.63 -16.27
CA LEU A 47 5.09 -7.63 -15.90
C LEU A 47 4.92 -8.09 -14.45
N ARG A 48 4.67 -7.16 -13.51
CA ARG A 48 4.34 -7.47 -12.11
C ARG A 48 3.16 -8.41 -11.99
N GLY A 49 2.07 -8.11 -12.69
CA GLY A 49 0.88 -8.96 -12.71
C GLY A 49 1.18 -10.33 -13.34
N ALA A 50 1.74 -10.33 -14.54
CA ALA A 50 2.00 -11.54 -15.33
C ALA A 50 2.97 -12.50 -14.63
N THR A 51 4.06 -12.00 -14.06
CA THR A 51 5.05 -12.83 -13.35
C THR A 51 4.56 -13.34 -12.01
N ALA A 52 3.67 -12.62 -11.32
CA ALA A 52 3.07 -13.06 -10.07
C ALA A 52 1.93 -14.07 -10.28
N LEU A 53 1.24 -14.07 -11.43
CA LEU A 53 0.11 -14.98 -11.69
C LEU A 53 0.44 -16.46 -11.48
N PRO A 54 1.57 -17.02 -11.96
CA PRO A 54 1.91 -18.43 -11.69
C PRO A 54 2.00 -18.75 -10.19
N LEU A 55 2.58 -17.83 -9.39
CA LEU A 55 2.69 -17.99 -7.94
C LEU A 55 1.31 -17.97 -7.28
N VAL A 56 0.44 -17.06 -7.71
CA VAL A 56 -0.93 -16.95 -7.21
C VAL A 56 -1.74 -18.20 -7.54
N LEU A 57 -1.64 -18.71 -8.77
CA LEU A 57 -2.36 -19.91 -9.21
C LEU A 57 -1.87 -21.15 -8.45
N ALA A 58 -0.55 -21.32 -8.30
CA ALA A 58 0.03 -22.39 -7.51
C ALA A 58 -0.41 -22.34 -6.04
N TRP A 59 -0.43 -21.13 -5.45
CA TRP A 59 -0.87 -20.92 -4.08
C TRP A 59 -2.36 -21.22 -3.87
N ILE A 60 -3.24 -20.82 -4.81
CA ILE A 60 -4.67 -21.16 -4.79
C ILE A 60 -4.86 -22.68 -4.81
N GLN A 61 -4.16 -23.37 -5.74
CA GLN A 61 -4.25 -24.80 -5.89
C GLN A 61 -3.81 -25.54 -4.63
N TRP A 62 -2.73 -25.08 -3.99
CA TRP A 62 -2.17 -25.73 -2.80
C TRP A 62 -3.02 -25.52 -1.55
N ARG A 63 -3.61 -24.33 -1.37
CA ARG A 63 -4.24 -23.94 -0.09
C ARG A 63 -5.71 -24.35 0.00
N ARG A 64 -6.55 -23.97 -0.93
CA ARG A 64 -8.00 -24.14 -0.86
C ARG A 64 -8.67 -24.63 -2.15
N GLY A 65 -7.92 -24.69 -3.24
CA GLY A 65 -8.44 -25.02 -4.54
C GLY A 65 -9.36 -23.95 -5.16
N TRP A 66 -9.84 -24.23 -6.35
CA TRP A 66 -10.56 -23.29 -7.22
C TRP A 66 -11.98 -22.94 -6.74
N HIS A 67 -12.54 -23.68 -5.79
CA HIS A 67 -13.89 -23.41 -5.26
C HIS A 67 -13.98 -22.06 -4.53
N THR A 68 -12.84 -21.51 -4.06
CA THR A 68 -12.78 -20.18 -3.41
C THR A 68 -13.10 -19.03 -4.36
N LEU A 69 -13.10 -19.30 -5.68
CA LEU A 69 -13.40 -18.31 -6.72
C LEU A 69 -14.89 -18.27 -7.12
N ARG A 70 -15.74 -19.11 -6.50
CA ARG A 70 -17.16 -19.21 -6.86
C ARG A 70 -18.01 -18.02 -6.44
N GLN A 71 -17.64 -17.37 -5.35
CA GLN A 71 -18.38 -16.21 -4.82
C GLN A 71 -17.49 -14.97 -4.98
N LEU A 72 -17.68 -14.22 -6.06
CA LEU A 72 -16.94 -13.03 -6.37
C LEU A 72 -17.91 -11.85 -6.47
N ARG A 73 -17.62 -10.80 -5.72
CA ARG A 73 -18.26 -9.49 -5.90
C ARG A 73 -17.61 -8.75 -7.07
N TRP A 74 -17.90 -9.18 -8.28
CA TRP A 74 -17.29 -8.67 -9.50
C TRP A 74 -17.27 -7.13 -9.59
N SER A 75 -18.36 -6.47 -9.19
CA SER A 75 -18.42 -5.01 -9.21
C SER A 75 -17.31 -4.33 -8.39
N LEU A 76 -17.01 -4.87 -7.20
CA LEU A 76 -15.96 -4.34 -6.34
C LEU A 76 -14.55 -4.73 -6.83
N HIS A 77 -14.39 -5.92 -7.41
CA HIS A 77 -13.12 -6.32 -8.02
C HIS A 77 -12.79 -5.48 -9.26
N ILE A 78 -13.77 -5.24 -10.13
CA ILE A 78 -13.63 -4.36 -11.29
C ILE A 78 -13.29 -2.94 -10.82
N LEU A 79 -14.04 -2.41 -9.85
CA LEU A 79 -13.76 -1.10 -9.27
C LEU A 79 -12.31 -0.99 -8.77
N ARG A 80 -11.84 -1.97 -7.98
CA ARG A 80 -10.47 -1.99 -7.47
C ARG A 80 -9.43 -2.09 -8.58
N GLY A 81 -9.66 -2.94 -9.57
CA GLY A 81 -8.78 -3.10 -10.73
C GLY A 81 -8.67 -1.82 -11.55
N CYS A 82 -9.80 -1.22 -11.90
CA CYS A 82 -9.84 0.06 -12.61
C CYS A 82 -9.17 1.18 -11.81
N LEU A 83 -9.48 1.30 -10.53
CA LEU A 83 -8.85 2.29 -9.65
C LEU A 83 -7.33 2.07 -9.54
N GLY A 84 -6.86 0.82 -9.47
CA GLY A 84 -5.43 0.52 -9.42
C GLY A 84 -4.68 0.94 -10.69
N ILE A 85 -5.25 0.69 -11.86
CA ILE A 85 -4.66 1.11 -13.14
C ILE A 85 -4.71 2.63 -13.29
N THR A 86 -5.86 3.25 -12.95
CA THR A 86 -6.03 4.71 -13.00
C THR A 86 -5.07 5.40 -12.04
N MET A 87 -4.93 4.88 -10.81
CA MET A 87 -3.95 5.36 -9.84
C MET A 87 -2.54 5.35 -10.42
N LEU A 88 -2.14 4.25 -11.04
CA LEU A 88 -0.80 4.12 -11.61
C LEU A 88 -0.59 5.12 -12.76
N ALA A 89 -1.55 5.26 -13.67
CA ALA A 89 -1.47 6.22 -14.78
C ALA A 89 -1.37 7.67 -14.27
N LEU A 90 -2.20 8.04 -13.29
CA LEU A 90 -2.21 9.38 -12.70
C LEU A 90 -0.93 9.66 -11.90
N PHE A 91 -0.44 8.67 -11.14
CA PHE A 91 0.82 8.78 -10.40
C PHE A 91 2.00 8.98 -11.35
N THR A 92 2.07 8.20 -12.43
CA THR A 92 3.10 8.35 -13.48
C THR A 92 3.05 9.73 -14.12
N ARG A 93 1.86 10.27 -14.38
CA ARG A 93 1.68 11.65 -14.86
C ARG A 93 2.26 12.67 -13.87
N GLY A 94 2.03 12.48 -12.57
CA GLY A 94 2.58 13.34 -11.53
C GLY A 94 4.10 13.32 -11.51
N VAL A 95 4.70 12.13 -11.52
CA VAL A 95 6.17 11.95 -11.53
C VAL A 95 6.83 12.60 -12.76
N SER A 96 6.14 12.66 -13.90
CA SER A 96 6.67 13.30 -15.12
C SER A 96 6.70 14.84 -15.05
N GLU A 97 5.92 15.46 -14.17
CA GLU A 97 5.82 16.92 -14.06
C GLU A 97 6.40 17.50 -12.77
N LEU A 98 6.46 16.69 -11.71
CA LEU A 98 6.89 17.14 -10.38
C LEU A 98 8.14 16.42 -9.92
N PRO A 99 8.97 17.05 -9.08
CA PRO A 99 10.03 16.35 -8.35
C PRO A 99 9.46 15.17 -7.55
N LEU A 100 10.24 14.10 -7.43
CA LEU A 100 9.82 12.88 -6.78
C LEU A 100 9.44 13.09 -5.31
N SER A 101 10.16 13.99 -4.61
CA SER A 101 9.86 14.40 -3.23
C SER A 101 8.46 15.01 -3.09
N ALA A 102 8.12 15.93 -3.98
CA ALA A 102 6.78 16.56 -4.01
C ALA A 102 5.69 15.52 -4.33
N THR A 103 5.94 14.65 -5.31
CA THR A 103 5.01 13.57 -5.69
C THR A 103 4.71 12.65 -4.51
N TYR A 104 5.73 12.14 -3.83
CA TYR A 104 5.53 11.29 -2.66
C TYR A 104 4.86 12.03 -1.49
N THR A 105 5.23 13.29 -1.24
CA THR A 105 4.59 14.11 -0.20
C THR A 105 3.08 14.20 -0.42
N LEU A 106 2.66 14.49 -1.67
CA LEU A 106 1.24 14.59 -2.02
C LEU A 106 0.55 13.21 -1.95
N PHE A 107 1.21 12.15 -2.41
CA PHE A 107 0.63 10.80 -2.37
C PHE A 107 0.43 10.30 -0.94
N PHE A 108 1.29 10.66 -0.01
CA PHE A 108 1.16 10.29 1.40
C PHE A 108 -0.03 10.92 2.13
N ILE A 109 -0.89 11.70 1.44
CA ILE A 109 -2.22 12.07 1.94
C ILE A 109 -3.17 10.84 1.97
N ALA A 110 -2.84 9.76 1.24
CA ALA A 110 -3.69 8.57 1.10
C ALA A 110 -4.10 7.93 2.44
N PRO A 111 -3.23 7.73 3.46
CA PRO A 111 -3.64 7.19 4.76
C PRO A 111 -4.68 8.04 5.48
N MET A 112 -4.62 9.37 5.32
CA MET A 112 -5.63 10.29 5.84
C MET A 112 -6.96 10.08 5.13
N LEU A 113 -6.95 9.94 3.80
CA LEU A 113 -8.13 9.67 2.99
C LEU A 113 -8.74 8.30 3.30
N ILE A 114 -7.93 7.25 3.48
CA ILE A 114 -8.39 5.91 3.88
C ILE A 114 -9.16 6.02 5.21
N THR A 115 -8.58 6.69 6.20
CA THR A 115 -9.20 6.86 7.50
C THR A 115 -10.48 7.69 7.41
N ALA A 116 -10.47 8.79 6.66
CA ALA A 116 -11.65 9.63 6.47
C ALA A 116 -12.79 8.87 5.77
N LEU A 117 -12.46 8.08 4.72
CA LEU A 117 -13.44 7.27 3.99
C LEU A 117 -13.94 6.06 4.81
N SER A 118 -13.13 5.54 5.75
CA SER A 118 -13.55 4.41 6.58
C SER A 118 -14.76 4.74 7.47
N VAL A 119 -14.91 6.01 7.87
CA VAL A 119 -16.04 6.46 8.69
C VAL A 119 -17.38 6.30 7.96
N PRO A 120 -17.64 6.96 6.81
CA PRO A 120 -18.93 6.85 6.13
C PRO A 120 -19.14 5.51 5.41
N VAL A 121 -18.08 4.91 4.82
CA VAL A 121 -18.22 3.72 3.96
C VAL A 121 -18.21 2.43 4.76
N LEU A 122 -17.28 2.31 5.70
CA LEU A 122 -17.13 1.10 6.54
C LEU A 122 -17.89 1.20 7.86
N LYS A 123 -18.40 2.39 8.19
CA LYS A 123 -19.03 2.73 9.47
C LYS A 123 -18.10 2.48 10.68
N GLU A 124 -16.80 2.70 10.48
CA GLU A 124 -15.80 2.56 11.53
C GLU A 124 -15.87 3.74 12.51
N ARG A 125 -15.76 3.43 13.82
CA ARG A 125 -15.56 4.46 14.85
C ARG A 125 -14.08 4.68 15.04
N VAL A 126 -13.57 5.79 14.53
CA VAL A 126 -12.14 6.13 14.57
C VAL A 126 -11.79 6.84 15.86
N PRO A 127 -11.00 6.22 16.76
CA PRO A 127 -10.53 6.85 18.00
C PRO A 127 -9.64 8.06 17.69
N LYS A 128 -9.66 9.07 18.58
CA LYS A 128 -8.81 10.26 18.43
C LYS A 128 -7.31 9.93 18.28
N ALA A 129 -6.85 8.83 18.89
CA ALA A 129 -5.46 8.41 18.77
C ALA A 129 -5.04 8.01 17.35
N HIS A 130 -5.95 7.45 16.54
CA HIS A 130 -5.65 7.15 15.13
C HIS A 130 -5.45 8.44 14.32
N TRP A 131 -6.29 9.46 14.56
CA TRP A 131 -6.13 10.78 13.93
C TRP A 131 -4.81 11.43 14.32
N TRP A 132 -4.42 11.36 15.59
CA TRP A 132 -3.13 11.86 16.05
C TRP A 132 -1.95 11.10 15.45
N ALA A 133 -2.03 9.76 15.36
CA ALA A 133 -0.98 8.95 14.75
C ALA A 133 -0.81 9.28 13.25
N ILE A 134 -1.92 9.47 12.53
CA ILE A 134 -1.91 9.90 11.13
C ILE A 134 -1.31 11.29 10.98
N ALA A 135 -1.74 12.25 11.78
CA ALA A 135 -1.22 13.62 11.73
C ALA A 135 0.29 13.66 12.06
N ALA A 136 0.72 12.91 13.08
CA ALA A 136 2.13 12.80 13.44
C ALA A 136 2.95 12.09 12.35
N GLY A 137 2.43 10.99 11.77
CA GLY A 137 3.06 10.28 10.68
C GLY A 137 3.25 11.16 9.45
N PHE A 138 2.21 11.89 9.06
CA PHE A 138 2.28 12.85 7.96
C PHE A 138 3.25 14.00 8.26
N GLY A 139 3.25 14.53 9.49
CA GLY A 139 4.26 15.50 9.94
C GLY A 139 5.69 14.97 9.82
N GLY A 140 5.91 13.69 10.13
CA GLY A 140 7.18 12.99 9.93
C GLY A 140 7.59 12.93 8.45
N VAL A 141 6.62 12.68 7.54
CA VAL A 141 6.86 12.73 6.09
C VAL A 141 7.30 14.13 5.65
N LEU A 142 6.62 15.19 6.10
CA LEU A 142 6.99 16.57 5.78
C LEU A 142 8.41 16.91 6.29
N VAL A 143 8.77 16.47 7.48
CA VAL A 143 10.12 16.65 8.02
C VAL A 143 11.16 15.88 7.21
N ALA A 144 10.87 14.64 6.82
CA ALA A 144 11.81 13.79 6.08
C ALA A 144 12.04 14.27 4.64
N LEU A 145 11.00 14.67 3.94
CA LEU A 145 11.08 15.07 2.53
C LEU A 145 11.40 16.56 2.34
N ARG A 146 11.11 17.38 3.33
CA ARG A 146 11.31 18.84 3.31
C ARG A 146 10.88 19.49 1.99
N PRO A 147 9.64 19.28 1.54
CA PRO A 147 9.19 19.89 0.29
C PRO A 147 9.28 21.41 0.41
N SER A 148 9.75 22.07 -0.64
CA SER A 148 9.74 23.54 -0.68
C SER A 148 8.30 24.08 -0.73
N GLY A 149 8.10 25.33 -0.31
CA GLY A 149 6.78 25.97 -0.43
C GLY A 149 6.28 26.04 -1.88
N GLU A 150 7.20 26.22 -2.83
CA GLU A 150 6.90 26.22 -4.26
C GLU A 150 6.48 24.83 -4.76
N GLU A 151 7.14 23.75 -4.31
CA GLU A 151 6.76 22.36 -4.63
C GLU A 151 5.38 22.01 -4.10
N LEU A 152 5.05 22.43 -2.87
CA LEU A 152 3.71 22.24 -2.30
C LEU A 152 2.64 23.01 -3.08
N GLN A 153 2.91 24.30 -3.40
CA GLN A 153 1.99 25.10 -4.18
C GLN A 153 1.78 24.52 -5.58
N ALA A 154 2.84 24.11 -6.26
CA ALA A 154 2.76 23.43 -7.56
C ALA A 154 1.90 22.16 -7.48
N GLY A 155 1.98 21.40 -6.36
CA GLY A 155 1.16 20.22 -6.14
C GLY A 155 -0.36 20.49 -6.14
N PHE A 156 -0.80 21.68 -5.76
CA PHE A 156 -2.21 22.04 -5.74
C PHE A 156 -2.70 22.78 -6.99
N VAL A 157 -1.80 23.26 -7.84
CA VAL A 157 -2.14 24.13 -8.99
C VAL A 157 -1.82 23.46 -10.32
N THR A 158 -0.79 22.61 -10.39
CA THR A 158 -0.40 21.95 -11.64
C THR A 158 -1.25 20.72 -11.94
N VAL A 159 -1.35 20.38 -13.23
CA VAL A 159 -2.02 19.15 -13.68
C VAL A 159 -1.37 17.91 -13.08
N GLY A 160 -0.04 17.88 -13.00
CA GLY A 160 0.71 16.79 -12.38
C GLY A 160 0.40 16.63 -10.89
N GLY A 161 0.32 17.73 -10.13
CA GLY A 161 -0.03 17.70 -8.71
C GLY A 161 -1.46 17.23 -8.45
N LEU A 162 -2.42 17.74 -9.23
CA LEU A 162 -3.80 17.26 -9.16
C LEU A 162 -3.93 15.79 -9.55
N ALA A 163 -3.13 15.33 -10.51
CA ALA A 163 -3.08 13.91 -10.87
C ALA A 163 -2.57 13.04 -9.70
N VAL A 164 -1.55 13.47 -8.97
CA VAL A 164 -1.07 12.74 -7.78
C VAL A 164 -2.12 12.69 -6.67
N LEU A 165 -2.81 13.80 -6.40
CA LEU A 165 -3.89 13.83 -5.42
C LEU A 165 -5.06 12.93 -5.83
N ALA A 166 -5.42 12.92 -7.12
CA ALA A 166 -6.41 12.01 -7.66
C ALA A 166 -5.93 10.53 -7.58
N ALA A 167 -4.64 10.27 -7.81
CA ALA A 167 -4.05 8.94 -7.61
C ALA A 167 -4.15 8.48 -6.15
N ALA A 168 -3.84 9.36 -5.19
CA ALA A 168 -3.98 9.08 -3.76
C ALA A 168 -5.45 8.79 -3.38
N LEU A 169 -6.40 9.51 -3.95
CA LEU A 169 -7.83 9.24 -3.76
C LEU A 169 -8.23 7.89 -4.37
N CYS A 170 -7.80 7.57 -5.59
CA CYS A 170 -8.04 6.27 -6.22
C CYS A 170 -7.50 5.12 -5.34
N TYR A 171 -6.29 5.27 -4.82
CA TYR A 171 -5.71 4.31 -3.90
C TYR A 171 -6.54 4.15 -2.62
N ALA A 172 -6.92 5.26 -1.98
CA ALA A 172 -7.73 5.25 -0.76
C ALA A 172 -9.08 4.56 -0.97
N VAL A 173 -9.78 4.87 -2.07
CA VAL A 173 -11.05 4.22 -2.43
C VAL A 173 -10.82 2.72 -2.70
N ALA A 174 -9.75 2.35 -3.41
CA ALA A 174 -9.41 0.96 -3.67
C ALA A 174 -9.10 0.17 -2.39
N ALA A 175 -8.42 0.79 -1.41
CA ALA A 175 -8.13 0.21 -0.10
C ALA A 175 -9.42 -0.03 0.71
N VAL A 176 -10.30 0.96 0.78
CA VAL A 176 -11.61 0.85 1.44
C VAL A 176 -12.50 -0.19 0.75
N ALA A 177 -12.54 -0.20 -0.59
CA ALA A 177 -13.21 -1.25 -1.35
C ALA A 177 -12.61 -2.64 -1.08
N GLY A 178 -11.28 -2.73 -0.94
CA GLY A 178 -10.59 -3.94 -0.52
C GLY A 178 -11.07 -4.45 0.84
N ARG A 179 -11.28 -3.55 1.80
CA ARG A 179 -11.86 -3.89 3.11
C ARG A 179 -13.30 -4.42 2.99
N LEU A 180 -14.11 -3.85 2.10
CA LEU A 180 -15.48 -4.36 1.84
C LEU A 180 -15.46 -5.74 1.20
N VAL A 181 -14.61 -5.94 0.19
CA VAL A 181 -14.46 -7.24 -0.49
C VAL A 181 -13.97 -8.31 0.49
N SER A 182 -13.00 -7.97 1.35
CA SER A 182 -12.42 -8.93 2.29
C SER A 182 -13.39 -9.51 3.32
N ARG A 183 -14.59 -8.91 3.47
CA ARG A 183 -15.65 -9.42 4.36
C ARG A 183 -16.38 -10.64 3.79
N THR A 184 -16.37 -10.80 2.47
CA THR A 184 -17.14 -11.84 1.77
C THR A 184 -16.26 -12.73 0.91
N ASP A 185 -15.24 -12.16 0.26
CA ASP A 185 -14.42 -12.84 -0.72
C ASP A 185 -13.11 -13.33 -0.09
N SER A 186 -12.52 -14.33 -0.67
CA SER A 186 -11.25 -14.89 -0.19
C SER A 186 -10.06 -13.99 -0.55
N SER A 187 -8.97 -14.06 0.21
CA SER A 187 -7.73 -13.37 -0.15
C SER A 187 -7.19 -13.85 -1.50
N GLU A 188 -7.42 -15.12 -1.81
CA GLU A 188 -7.06 -15.77 -3.06
C GLU A 188 -7.69 -15.06 -4.26
N SER A 189 -9.01 -14.84 -4.20
CA SER A 189 -9.75 -14.16 -5.27
C SER A 189 -9.35 -12.69 -5.40
N MET A 190 -9.09 -12.01 -4.29
CA MET A 190 -8.66 -10.62 -4.26
C MET A 190 -7.29 -10.42 -4.92
N ILE A 191 -6.35 -11.34 -4.69
CA ILE A 191 -5.01 -11.29 -5.29
C ILE A 191 -5.09 -11.64 -6.76
N LEU A 192 -5.79 -12.74 -7.11
CA LEU A 192 -5.92 -13.20 -8.49
C LEU A 192 -6.51 -12.09 -9.38
N THR A 193 -7.67 -11.54 -8.98
CA THR A 193 -8.32 -10.50 -9.76
C THR A 193 -7.43 -9.27 -9.93
N MET A 194 -6.73 -8.83 -8.87
CA MET A 194 -5.81 -7.70 -8.96
C MET A 194 -4.65 -7.97 -9.93
N MET A 195 -4.05 -9.17 -9.88
CA MET A 195 -2.96 -9.53 -10.79
C MET A 195 -3.45 -9.63 -12.24
N VAL A 196 -4.65 -10.18 -12.47
CA VAL A 196 -5.26 -10.22 -13.80
C VAL A 196 -5.50 -8.80 -14.33
N PHE A 197 -6.09 -7.91 -13.54
CA PHE A 197 -6.31 -6.52 -13.95
C PHE A 197 -4.99 -5.79 -14.26
N MET A 198 -3.95 -5.97 -13.42
CA MET A 198 -2.62 -5.39 -13.67
C MET A 198 -2.00 -5.93 -14.97
N THR A 199 -2.11 -7.24 -15.21
CA THR A 199 -1.59 -7.88 -16.44
C THR A 199 -2.31 -7.37 -17.68
N VAL A 200 -3.64 -7.47 -17.70
CA VAL A 200 -4.43 -7.13 -18.88
C VAL A 200 -4.48 -5.62 -19.09
N GLY A 201 -4.85 -4.86 -18.06
CA GLY A 201 -4.97 -3.41 -18.15
C GLY A 201 -3.62 -2.73 -18.37
N GLY A 202 -2.58 -3.12 -17.61
CA GLY A 202 -1.22 -2.62 -17.80
C GLY A 202 -0.69 -2.97 -19.20
N GLY A 203 -0.92 -4.21 -19.65
CA GLY A 203 -0.51 -4.67 -20.98
C GLY A 203 -1.18 -3.91 -22.11
N LEU A 204 -2.49 -3.72 -22.06
CA LEU A 204 -3.25 -2.95 -23.05
C LEU A 204 -2.77 -1.50 -23.13
N LEU A 205 -2.54 -0.86 -22.01
CA LEU A 205 -2.08 0.54 -21.97
C LEU A 205 -0.61 0.67 -22.35
N ALA A 206 0.23 -0.33 -22.10
CA ALA A 206 1.64 -0.34 -22.47
C ALA A 206 1.87 -0.76 -23.93
N ALA A 207 0.90 -1.43 -24.57
CA ALA A 207 1.06 -2.02 -25.91
C ALA A 207 1.62 -1.06 -26.99
N PRO A 208 1.21 0.23 -27.07
CA PRO A 208 1.72 1.14 -28.09
C PRO A 208 3.22 1.40 -28.00
N HIS A 209 3.81 1.21 -26.83
CA HIS A 209 5.21 1.52 -26.54
C HIS A 209 5.94 0.36 -25.85
N TRP A 210 5.52 -0.87 -26.16
CA TRP A 210 6.08 -2.07 -25.57
C TRP A 210 7.54 -2.29 -25.95
N VAL A 211 8.39 -2.48 -24.93
CA VAL A 211 9.80 -2.83 -25.12
C VAL A 211 9.97 -4.34 -24.92
N PRO A 212 10.71 -5.06 -25.80
CA PRO A 212 10.99 -6.48 -25.62
C PRO A 212 11.64 -6.77 -24.26
N VAL A 213 11.16 -7.83 -23.60
CA VAL A 213 11.66 -8.20 -22.26
C VAL A 213 12.93 -9.02 -22.41
N SER A 214 14.05 -8.56 -21.81
CA SER A 214 15.32 -9.27 -21.79
C SER A 214 15.35 -10.38 -20.75
N LEU A 215 15.93 -11.53 -21.10
CA LEU A 215 16.20 -12.63 -20.17
C LEU A 215 17.20 -12.25 -19.07
N GLU A 216 18.06 -11.27 -19.29
CA GLU A 216 18.98 -10.74 -18.29
C GLU A 216 18.24 -10.19 -17.06
N HIS A 217 17.01 -9.72 -17.25
CA HIS A 217 16.17 -9.20 -16.19
C HIS A 217 15.32 -10.29 -15.48
N ALA A 218 15.50 -11.58 -15.83
CA ALA A 218 14.68 -12.66 -15.24
C ALA A 218 14.75 -12.72 -13.72
N GLY A 219 15.93 -12.48 -13.13
CA GLY A 219 16.11 -12.42 -11.67
C GLY A 219 15.33 -11.26 -11.03
N LEU A 220 15.33 -10.07 -11.66
CA LEU A 220 14.56 -8.92 -11.21
C LEU A 220 13.05 -9.16 -11.36
N LEU A 221 12.63 -9.80 -12.45
CA LEU A 221 11.22 -10.16 -12.64
C LEU A 221 10.73 -11.21 -11.65
N LEU A 222 11.58 -12.17 -11.27
CA LEU A 222 11.27 -13.12 -10.20
C LEU A 222 11.16 -12.41 -8.83
N ALA A 223 12.08 -11.51 -8.52
CA ALA A 223 12.02 -10.70 -7.31
C ALA A 223 10.75 -9.83 -7.28
N LEU A 224 10.39 -9.22 -8.41
CA LEU A 224 9.15 -8.46 -8.61
C LEU A 224 7.91 -9.33 -8.33
N ALA A 225 7.90 -10.56 -8.87
CA ALA A 225 6.81 -11.51 -8.70
C ALA A 225 6.62 -11.87 -7.21
N VAL A 226 7.70 -12.27 -6.55
CA VAL A 226 7.67 -12.73 -5.15
C VAL A 226 7.30 -11.59 -4.20
N THR A 227 7.98 -10.45 -4.30
CA THR A 227 7.73 -9.31 -3.42
C THR A 227 6.34 -8.71 -3.67
N GLY A 228 5.91 -8.61 -4.93
CA GLY A 228 4.57 -8.16 -5.30
C GLY A 228 3.48 -9.10 -4.82
N PHE A 229 3.66 -10.41 -4.92
CA PHE A 229 2.72 -11.42 -4.41
C PHE A 229 2.62 -11.36 -2.88
N LEU A 230 3.75 -11.38 -2.16
CA LEU A 230 3.76 -11.33 -0.71
C LEU A 230 3.22 -10.00 -0.17
N GLY A 231 3.56 -8.88 -0.81
CA GLY A 231 3.02 -7.57 -0.48
C GLY A 231 1.49 -7.53 -0.65
N GLN A 232 0.98 -8.07 -1.76
CA GLN A 232 -0.46 -8.10 -2.01
C GLN A 232 -1.20 -9.04 -1.06
N LEU A 233 -0.57 -10.17 -0.70
CA LEU A 233 -1.14 -11.11 0.27
C LEU A 233 -1.25 -10.44 1.66
N THR A 234 -0.17 -9.87 2.13
CA THR A 234 -0.10 -9.27 3.47
C THR A 234 -0.98 -8.02 3.59
N ILE A 235 -1.08 -7.15 2.56
CA ILE A 235 -1.97 -6.00 2.61
C ILE A 235 -3.44 -6.41 2.61
N ASN A 236 -3.81 -7.45 1.86
CA ASN A 236 -5.18 -7.96 1.89
C ASN A 236 -5.52 -8.55 3.28
N GLU A 237 -4.59 -9.28 3.91
CA GLU A 237 -4.78 -9.80 5.27
C GLU A 237 -4.83 -8.66 6.31
N ALA A 238 -4.05 -7.58 6.12
CA ALA A 238 -4.11 -6.39 6.97
C ALA A 238 -5.50 -5.77 6.95
N PHE A 239 -6.06 -5.52 5.79
CA PHE A 239 -7.40 -4.95 5.65
C PHE A 239 -8.53 -5.95 5.98
N ARG A 240 -8.25 -7.25 6.02
CA ARG A 240 -9.25 -8.27 6.34
C ARG A 240 -9.54 -8.37 7.83
N HIS A 241 -8.52 -8.31 8.67
CA HIS A 241 -8.63 -8.62 10.09
C HIS A 241 -8.80 -7.39 11.00
N GLY A 242 -8.38 -6.21 10.56
CA GLY A 242 -8.44 -4.97 11.35
C GLY A 242 -9.27 -3.87 10.72
N GLN A 243 -9.45 -2.80 11.47
CA GLN A 243 -10.07 -1.58 10.96
C GLN A 243 -9.11 -0.88 9.98
N ALA A 244 -9.63 -0.33 8.89
CA ALA A 244 -8.82 0.40 7.93
C ALA A 244 -8.12 1.61 8.58
N SER A 245 -8.81 2.30 9.47
CA SER A 245 -8.28 3.42 10.26
C SER A 245 -7.17 3.04 11.23
N ALA A 246 -7.12 1.78 11.69
CA ALA A 246 -6.07 1.29 12.58
C ALA A 246 -4.78 0.93 11.81
N VAL A 247 -4.88 0.52 10.57
CA VAL A 247 -3.73 0.08 9.76
C VAL A 247 -3.16 1.19 8.87
N ALA A 248 -3.98 2.14 8.42
CA ALA A 248 -3.55 3.22 7.51
C ALA A 248 -2.33 4.04 8.00
N PRO A 249 -2.17 4.40 9.29
CA PRO A 249 -0.99 5.13 9.74
C PRO A 249 0.33 4.40 9.50
N PHE A 250 0.31 3.07 9.41
CA PHE A 250 1.51 2.27 9.20
C PHE A 250 2.02 2.30 7.76
N GLU A 251 1.23 2.78 6.81
CA GLU A 251 1.68 3.01 5.43
C GLU A 251 2.81 4.06 5.36
N TYR A 252 2.86 5.01 6.31
CA TYR A 252 3.97 5.95 6.38
C TYR A 252 5.33 5.30 6.66
N THR A 253 5.35 4.08 7.21
CA THR A 253 6.60 3.33 7.41
C THR A 253 7.29 2.97 6.10
N ALA A 254 6.61 3.07 4.95
CA ALA A 254 7.22 2.96 3.63
C ALA A 254 8.41 3.90 3.46
N LEU A 255 8.32 5.12 4.01
CA LEU A 255 9.44 6.07 3.97
C LEU A 255 10.64 5.54 4.75
N ALA A 256 10.43 4.96 5.94
CA ALA A 256 11.52 4.40 6.74
C ALA A 256 12.19 3.20 6.04
N TRP A 257 11.40 2.34 5.40
CA TRP A 257 11.92 1.24 4.59
C TRP A 257 12.67 1.75 3.36
N GLY A 258 12.12 2.76 2.65
CA GLY A 258 12.78 3.38 1.49
C GLY A 258 14.15 3.95 1.86
N VAL A 259 14.23 4.70 2.94
CA VAL A 259 15.49 5.26 3.48
C VAL A 259 16.49 4.15 3.81
N GLY A 260 16.02 3.07 4.47
CA GLY A 260 16.86 1.92 4.80
C GLY A 260 17.41 1.23 3.56
N LEU A 261 16.58 1.03 2.54
CA LEU A 261 16.97 0.41 1.27
C LEU A 261 17.90 1.30 0.43
N ASP A 262 17.66 2.61 0.37
CA ASP A 262 18.55 3.55 -0.32
C ASP A 262 19.96 3.51 0.29
N TRP A 263 20.05 3.40 1.61
CA TRP A 263 21.34 3.25 2.28
C TRP A 263 21.98 1.87 2.03
N LEU A 264 21.21 0.77 2.14
CA LEU A 264 21.73 -0.59 1.99
C LEU A 264 22.13 -0.92 0.55
N VAL A 265 21.32 -0.52 -0.43
CA VAL A 265 21.49 -0.93 -1.84
C VAL A 265 22.36 0.08 -2.62
N TRP A 266 22.10 1.36 -2.43
CA TRP A 266 22.78 2.43 -3.19
C TRP A 266 23.83 3.19 -2.37
N GLN A 267 24.02 2.81 -1.08
CA GLN A 267 24.98 3.45 -0.16
C GLN A 267 24.78 4.98 -0.05
N THR A 268 23.55 5.43 -0.31
CA THR A 268 23.20 6.84 -0.22
C THR A 268 22.87 7.16 1.22
N LEU A 269 23.71 7.96 1.88
CA LEU A 269 23.46 8.38 3.26
C LEU A 269 22.34 9.41 3.30
N PRO A 270 21.24 9.10 4.00
CA PRO A 270 20.13 10.04 4.15
C PRO A 270 20.57 11.28 4.93
N ALA A 271 20.00 12.42 4.58
CA ALA A 271 20.23 13.65 5.33
C ALA A 271 19.67 13.54 6.76
N SER A 272 20.19 14.34 7.69
CA SER A 272 19.77 14.29 9.11
C SER A 272 18.26 14.48 9.31
N HIS A 273 17.63 15.34 8.52
CA HIS A 273 16.18 15.57 8.57
C HIS A 273 15.36 14.34 8.15
N THR A 274 15.89 13.51 7.23
CA THR A 274 15.24 12.28 6.80
C THR A 274 15.20 11.26 7.95
N TRP A 275 16.30 11.14 8.70
CA TRP A 275 16.33 10.31 9.92
C TRP A 275 15.37 10.81 10.99
N LEU A 276 15.28 12.13 11.19
CA LEU A 276 14.34 12.72 12.15
C LEU A 276 12.89 12.42 11.74
N GLY A 277 12.54 12.60 10.47
CA GLY A 277 11.22 12.28 9.95
C GLY A 277 10.88 10.80 10.10
N ALA A 278 11.82 9.91 9.76
CA ALA A 278 11.64 8.47 9.95
C ALA A 278 11.43 8.11 11.43
N ALA A 279 12.17 8.74 12.35
CA ALA A 279 11.99 8.53 13.79
C ALA A 279 10.59 8.96 14.29
N ILE A 280 10.06 10.08 13.78
CA ILE A 280 8.69 10.54 14.09
C ILE A 280 7.66 9.52 13.58
N ILE A 281 7.81 9.02 12.36
CA ILE A 281 6.91 8.02 11.75
C ILE A 281 6.91 6.73 12.58
N VAL A 282 8.10 6.20 12.86
CA VAL A 282 8.25 4.98 13.67
C VAL A 282 7.71 5.19 15.08
N GLY A 283 7.98 6.34 15.70
CA GLY A 283 7.47 6.69 17.02
C GLY A 283 5.94 6.75 17.08
N SER A 284 5.29 7.36 16.09
CA SER A 284 3.83 7.42 15.98
C SER A 284 3.22 6.03 15.81
N GLY A 285 3.83 5.18 14.98
CA GLY A 285 3.42 3.79 14.80
C GLY A 285 3.57 2.97 16.08
N LEU A 286 4.71 3.06 16.76
CA LEU A 286 4.94 2.36 18.03
C LEU A 286 3.97 2.80 19.14
N TYR A 287 3.64 4.08 19.20
CA TYR A 287 2.61 4.58 20.10
C TYR A 287 1.26 3.86 19.86
N LEU A 288 0.86 3.75 18.59
CA LEU A 288 -0.40 3.11 18.24
C LEU A 288 -0.39 1.60 18.52
N VAL A 289 0.71 0.90 18.21
CA VAL A 289 0.89 -0.53 18.55
C VAL A 289 0.78 -0.77 20.05
N ARG A 290 1.49 0.03 20.86
CA ARG A 290 1.45 -0.10 22.33
C ARG A 290 0.05 0.12 22.88
N ARG A 291 -0.67 1.08 22.32
CA ARG A 291 -2.04 1.39 22.72
C ARG A 291 -2.99 0.25 22.38
N GLU A 292 -2.95 -0.28 21.16
CA GLU A 292 -3.78 -1.42 20.76
C GLU A 292 -3.47 -2.67 21.60
N LYS A 293 -2.19 -2.93 21.86
CA LYS A 293 -1.76 -4.02 22.73
C LYS A 293 -2.30 -3.87 24.15
N ARG A 294 -2.20 -2.68 24.75
CA ARG A 294 -2.70 -2.40 26.10
C ARG A 294 -4.21 -2.60 26.20
N ILE A 295 -4.97 -2.18 25.19
CA ILE A 295 -6.42 -2.39 25.15
C ILE A 295 -6.74 -3.89 25.09
N SER A 296 -5.99 -4.65 24.28
CA SER A 296 -6.14 -6.10 24.17
C SER A 296 -5.86 -6.83 25.50
N GLU A 297 -4.77 -6.46 26.19
CA GLU A 297 -4.36 -7.06 27.47
C GLU A 297 -5.34 -6.75 28.62
N VAL A 298 -5.80 -5.49 28.73
CA VAL A 298 -6.78 -5.10 29.78
C VAL A 298 -8.07 -5.90 29.65
N HIS A 299 -8.53 -6.14 28.43
CA HIS A 299 -9.75 -6.93 28.22
C HIS A 299 -9.53 -8.43 28.43
N ALA A 300 -8.34 -8.96 28.07
CA ALA A 300 -8.01 -10.36 28.32
C ALA A 300 -7.95 -10.67 29.85
N ASN A 301 -7.36 -9.77 30.63
CA ASN A 301 -7.29 -9.91 32.08
C ASN A 301 -8.65 -9.72 32.79
N ALA A 302 -9.59 -8.96 32.19
CA ALA A 302 -10.93 -8.80 32.74
C ALA A 302 -11.84 -10.04 32.53
N GLU A 303 -11.44 -10.96 31.67
CA GLU A 303 -12.19 -12.20 31.37
C GLU A 303 -11.65 -13.42 32.17
N HIS A 304 -10.52 -13.27 32.84
CA HIS A 304 -9.93 -14.27 33.74
C HIS A 304 -9.60 -13.61 35.10
N PRO A 305 -10.64 -13.33 35.95
CA PRO A 305 -10.45 -12.78 37.28
C PRO A 305 -9.79 -13.78 38.22
#